data_d1b69a9b510145b324c409faf89b7c8a
#
_entry.id   d1b69a9b510145b324c409faf89b7c8a
#
_cell.length_a   1.000
_cell.length_b   1.000
_cell.length_c   1.000
_cell.angle_alpha   90.00
_cell.angle_beta   90.00
_cell.angle_gamma   90.00
#
_symmetry.space_group_name_H-M   'P 1'
#
loop_
_entity.id
_entity.type
_entity.pdbx_description
1 polymer ?
#
loop_
_entity_poly.entity_id
_entity_poly.type
_entity_poly.pdbx_seq_one_letter_code
_entity_poly.pdbx_strand_id
1 'polypeptide(L)'
;MRQIATTSKYRKDWELAKRRNLPIEELNDVIYKLSNDIPLPKEKKDHALQGNYVGYRECHIKPDWLLIYRKTDNNELQILELVETVN
;
A
#
# COMPACT_ATOMS: atom_id res chain seq x y z
N MET A 1 16.27 -1.25 -5.86
CA MET A 1 15.08 -1.68 -5.12
C MET A 1 15.06 -1.02 -3.75
N ARG A 2 13.93 -0.43 -3.37
CA ARG A 2 13.81 0.19 -2.05
C ARG A 2 13.69 -0.87 -0.97
N GLN A 3 14.21 -0.58 0.22
CA GLN A 3 14.02 -1.45 1.38
C GLN A 3 12.59 -1.28 1.90
N ILE A 4 11.94 -2.40 2.19
CA ILE A 4 10.55 -2.37 2.64
C ILE A 4 10.52 -2.40 4.15
N ALA A 5 9.85 -1.39 4.74
CA ALA A 5 9.61 -1.31 6.17
C ALA A 5 8.11 -1.32 6.41
N THR A 6 7.65 -2.12 7.37
CA THR A 6 6.23 -2.27 7.66
C THR A 6 5.93 -1.89 9.10
N THR A 7 4.70 -1.42 9.33
CA THR A 7 4.21 -1.12 10.68
C THR A 7 3.53 -2.34 11.29
N SER A 8 3.35 -2.31 12.61
CA SER A 8 2.55 -3.34 13.30
C SER A 8 1.12 -3.36 12.77
N LYS A 9 0.57 -2.17 12.49
CA LYS A 9 -0.78 -2.05 11.95
C LYS A 9 -0.90 -2.77 10.61
N TYR A 10 0.06 -2.54 9.71
CA TYR A 10 0.07 -3.22 8.41
C TYR A 10 0.12 -4.73 8.57
N ARG A 11 0.98 -5.24 9.46
CA ARG A 11 1.11 -6.67 9.65
C ARG A 11 -0.18 -7.31 10.16
N LYS A 12 -0.89 -6.62 11.06
CA LYS A 12 -2.21 -7.07 11.53
C LYS A 12 -3.24 -7.04 10.41
N ASP A 13 -3.24 -5.98 9.61
CA ASP A 13 -4.14 -5.84 8.48
C ASP A 13 -3.89 -6.94 7.45
N TRP A 14 -2.62 -7.27 7.21
CA TRP A 14 -2.24 -8.32 6.27
C TRP A 14 -2.74 -9.69 6.73
N GLU A 15 -2.57 -10.00 8.02
CA GLU A 15 -3.07 -11.26 8.57
C GLU A 15 -4.58 -11.39 8.42
N LEU A 16 -5.30 -10.30 8.69
CA LEU A 16 -6.75 -10.28 8.53
C LEU A 16 -7.14 -10.47 7.07
N ALA A 17 -6.46 -9.79 6.16
CA ALA A 17 -6.70 -9.90 4.73
C ALA A 17 -6.51 -11.35 4.25
N LYS A 18 -5.46 -12.00 4.72
CA LYS A 18 -5.17 -13.39 4.39
C LYS A 18 -6.29 -14.32 4.85
N ARG A 19 -6.77 -14.13 6.09
CA ARG A 19 -7.87 -14.92 6.63
C ARG A 19 -9.17 -14.75 5.84
N ARG A 20 -9.36 -13.55 5.28
CA ARG A 20 -10.57 -13.23 4.50
C ARG A 20 -10.40 -13.55 3.03
N ASN A 21 -9.33 -14.22 2.66
CA ASN A 21 -9.05 -14.63 1.28
C ASN A 21 -8.98 -13.46 0.29
N LEU A 22 -8.50 -12.30 0.74
CA LEU A 22 -8.27 -11.18 -0.15
C LEU A 22 -7.07 -11.50 -1.06
N PRO A 23 -6.98 -10.87 -2.25
CA PRO A 23 -5.97 -11.25 -3.25
C PRO A 23 -4.57 -10.75 -2.87
N ILE A 24 -3.90 -11.50 -2.01
CA ILE A 24 -2.54 -11.17 -1.53
C ILE A 24 -1.56 -11.07 -2.71
N GLU A 25 -1.76 -11.83 -3.78
CA GLU A 25 -0.88 -11.78 -4.95
C GLU A 25 -0.92 -10.39 -5.61
N GLU A 26 -2.08 -9.76 -5.67
CA GLU A 26 -2.20 -8.41 -6.21
C GLU A 26 -1.52 -7.39 -5.31
N LEU A 27 -1.63 -7.57 -4.00
CA LEU A 27 -0.91 -6.74 -3.04
C LEU A 27 0.60 -6.87 -3.26
N ASN A 28 1.09 -8.09 -3.39
CA ASN A 28 2.52 -8.34 -3.63
C ASN A 28 3.01 -7.69 -4.92
N ASP A 29 2.21 -7.73 -5.98
CA ASP A 29 2.55 -7.10 -7.25
C ASP A 29 2.66 -5.58 -7.10
N VAL A 30 1.72 -4.97 -6.38
CA VAL A 30 1.75 -3.52 -6.11
C VAL A 30 3.00 -3.15 -5.31
N ILE A 31 3.29 -3.89 -4.26
CA ILE A 31 4.47 -3.62 -3.42
C ILE A 31 5.76 -3.78 -4.23
N TYR A 32 5.83 -4.80 -5.07
CA TYR A 32 6.99 -5.00 -5.95
C TYR A 32 7.19 -3.77 -6.85
N LYS A 33 6.13 -3.30 -7.49
CA LYS A 33 6.22 -2.13 -8.37
C LYS A 33 6.63 -0.88 -7.61
N LEU A 34 6.03 -0.65 -6.45
CA LEU A 34 6.37 0.51 -5.62
C LEU A 34 7.83 0.45 -5.15
N SER A 35 8.32 -0.72 -4.77
CA SER A 35 9.70 -0.87 -4.29
C SER A 35 10.74 -0.68 -5.39
N ASN A 36 10.36 -0.91 -6.63
CA ASN A 36 11.25 -0.74 -7.79
C ASN A 36 10.96 0.53 -8.57
N ASP A 37 10.15 1.43 -8.04
CA ASP A 37 9.76 2.69 -8.67
C ASP A 37 9.13 2.51 -10.04
N ILE A 38 8.40 1.41 -10.22
CA ILE A 38 7.64 1.13 -11.43
C ILE A 38 6.27 1.79 -11.29
N PRO A 39 5.84 2.64 -12.23
CA PRO A 39 4.53 3.29 -12.16
C PRO A 39 3.39 2.27 -12.11
N LEU A 40 2.39 2.53 -11.26
CA LEU A 40 1.21 1.69 -11.17
C LEU A 40 0.25 1.99 -12.32
N PRO A 41 -0.53 1.00 -12.77
CA PRO A 41 -1.59 1.26 -13.74
C PRO A 41 -2.61 2.27 -13.21
N LYS A 42 -3.29 2.96 -14.12
CA LYS A 42 -4.25 4.02 -13.74
C LYS A 42 -5.38 3.51 -12.86
N GLU A 43 -5.81 2.28 -13.04
CA GLU A 43 -6.90 1.70 -12.24
C GLU A 43 -6.53 1.53 -10.77
N LYS A 44 -5.24 1.59 -10.44
CA LYS A 44 -4.78 1.54 -9.04
C LYS A 44 -4.91 2.89 -8.34
N LYS A 45 -5.19 3.96 -9.08
CA LYS A 45 -5.48 5.31 -8.55
C LYS A 45 -4.47 5.78 -7.51
N ASP A 46 -3.19 5.59 -7.78
CA ASP A 46 -2.10 6.03 -6.91
C ASP A 46 -2.11 7.56 -6.81
N HIS A 47 -2.23 8.07 -5.58
CA HIS A 47 -2.32 9.52 -5.36
C HIS A 47 -1.79 9.91 -3.99
N ALA A 48 -1.38 11.18 -3.87
CA ALA A 48 -0.90 11.73 -2.61
C ALA A 48 -2.08 12.07 -1.70
N LEU A 49 -1.91 11.81 -0.40
CA LEU A 49 -2.90 12.16 0.60
C LEU A 49 -2.68 13.60 1.08
N GLN A 50 -3.73 14.18 1.66
CA GLN A 50 -3.72 15.56 2.13
C GLN A 50 -4.09 15.63 3.62
N GLY A 51 -4.08 16.83 4.19
CA GLY A 51 -4.42 17.05 5.58
C GLY A 51 -3.40 16.42 6.51
N ASN A 52 -3.86 15.67 7.49
CA ASN A 52 -2.99 15.04 8.48
C ASN A 52 -2.08 13.95 7.88
N TYR A 53 -2.33 13.55 6.64
CA TYR A 53 -1.58 12.50 5.97
C TYR A 53 -0.65 13.04 4.90
N VAL A 54 -0.33 14.32 4.93
CA VAL A 54 0.63 14.92 3.99
C VAL A 54 1.95 14.15 4.05
N GLY A 55 2.47 13.82 2.86
CA GLY A 55 3.69 13.02 2.75
C GLY A 55 3.44 11.54 2.52
N TYR A 56 2.21 11.09 2.74
CA TYR A 56 1.81 9.71 2.47
C TYR A 56 1.06 9.62 1.15
N ARG A 57 1.00 8.41 0.62
CA ARG A 57 0.28 8.13 -0.61
C ARG A 57 -0.66 6.95 -0.41
N GLU A 58 -1.65 6.86 -1.28
CA GLU A 58 -2.65 5.80 -1.23
C GLU A 58 -2.82 5.23 -2.63
N CYS A 59 -2.95 3.91 -2.73
CA CYS A 59 -3.32 3.28 -3.99
C CYS A 59 -4.35 2.18 -3.73
N HIS A 60 -5.14 1.88 -4.77
CA HIS A 60 -6.16 0.85 -4.69
C HIS A 60 -5.61 -0.48 -5.21
N ILE A 61 -5.50 -1.47 -4.34
CA ILE A 61 -5.15 -2.83 -4.76
C ILE A 61 -6.36 -3.44 -5.48
N LYS A 62 -7.53 -3.23 -4.87
CA LYS A 62 -8.85 -3.45 -5.44
C LYS A 62 -9.65 -2.17 -5.24
N PRO A 63 -10.79 -1.99 -5.91
CA PRO A 63 -11.57 -0.75 -5.73
C PRO A 63 -11.92 -0.43 -4.28
N ASP A 64 -12.12 -1.45 -3.45
CA ASP A 64 -12.47 -1.30 -2.04
C ASP A 64 -11.35 -1.70 -1.08
N TRP A 65 -10.13 -1.91 -1.56
CA TRP A 65 -9.01 -2.35 -0.74
C TRP A 65 -7.77 -1.51 -1.07
N LEU A 66 -7.36 -0.68 -0.12
CA LEU A 66 -6.35 0.36 -0.33
C LEU A 66 -5.10 0.10 0.49
N LEU A 67 -3.98 0.56 -0.05
CA LEU A 67 -2.68 0.51 0.61
C LEU A 67 -2.20 1.93 0.87
N ILE A 68 -1.83 2.24 2.12
CA ILE A 68 -1.24 3.53 2.48
C ILE A 68 0.25 3.32 2.69
N TYR A 69 1.06 4.12 2.00
CA TYR A 69 2.50 3.97 1.98
C TYR A 69 3.20 5.31 1.87
N ARG A 70 4.51 5.29 2.02
CA ARG A 70 5.37 6.46 1.81
C ARG A 70 6.73 6.00 1.30
N LYS A 71 7.27 6.74 0.32
CA LYS A 71 8.67 6.57 -0.12
C LYS A 71 9.51 7.63 0.54
N THR A 72 10.66 7.23 1.06
CA THR A 72 11.57 8.15 1.78
C THR A 72 12.81 8.43 0.96
N ASP A 73 13.52 9.51 1.34
CA ASP A 73 14.79 9.88 0.72
C ASP A 73 15.90 8.86 1.01
N ASN A 74 15.71 8.00 2.01
CA ASN A 74 16.67 6.97 2.37
C ASN A 74 16.48 5.66 1.59
N ASN A 75 15.79 5.73 0.47
CA ASN A 75 15.54 4.57 -0.39
C ASN A 75 14.71 3.49 0.31
N GLU A 76 13.75 3.93 1.14
CA GLU A 76 12.80 3.04 1.80
C GLU A 76 11.41 3.14 1.20
N LEU A 77 10.68 2.04 1.26
CA LEU A 77 9.24 2.01 1.05
C LEU A 77 8.62 1.65 2.40
N GLN A 78 7.96 2.62 3.01
CA GLN A 78 7.27 2.42 4.29
C GLN A 78 5.81 2.08 4.01
N ILE A 79 5.36 0.95 4.51
CA ILE A 79 3.99 0.49 4.32
C ILE A 79 3.27 0.61 5.66
N LEU A 80 2.25 1.47 5.69
CA LEU A 80 1.61 1.87 6.94
C LEU A 80 0.43 0.98 7.30
N GLU A 81 -0.50 0.80 6.36
CA GLU A 81 -1.71 0.04 6.65
C GLU A 81 -2.45 -0.34 5.38
N LEU A 82 -3.32 -1.32 5.52
CA LEU A 82 -4.30 -1.69 4.51
C LEU A 82 -5.67 -1.27 5.02
N VAL A 83 -6.48 -0.70 4.14
CA VAL A 83 -7.80 -0.20 4.49
C VAL A 83 -8.83 -0.82 3.57
N GLU A 84 -9.87 -1.41 4.14
CA GLU A 84 -11.03 -1.82 3.36
C GLU A 84 -12.11 -0.76 3.50
N THR A 85 -12.63 -0.30 2.36
CA THR A 85 -13.74 0.65 2.37
C THR A 85 -15.04 -0.13 2.32
N VAL A 86 -15.97 0.23 3.20
CA VAL A 86 -17.30 -0.38 3.25
C VAL A 86 -18.27 0.58 2.57
N ASN A 87 -18.98 0.06 1.58
CA ASN A 87 -20.00 0.85 0.88
C ASN A 87 -21.35 0.71 1.58
#